data_f40c1681de698460a8570f3114c0c91b
#
_entry.id   f40c1681de698460a8570f3114c0c91b
#
_cell.length_a   1.000
_cell.length_b   1.000
_cell.length_c   1.000
_cell.angle_alpha   90.00
_cell.angle_beta   90.00
_cell.angle_gamma   90.00
#
_symmetry.space_group_name_H-M   'P 1'
#
loop_
_entity.id
_entity.type
_entity.pdbx_description
1 polymer ?
#
loop_
_entity_poly.entity_id
_entity_poly.type
_entity_poly.pdbx_seq_one_letter_code
_entity_poly.pdbx_strand_id
1 'polypeptide(L)'
;LYEKNELTFAIVWIVVYCVLQSLANPLNQRIGIGYSASAAFCIVQTIILFAFLRKNKLEKRYGLCGSPVPARRFLYYVPLVILASGNLWNGVAFRYAWPETVCRIVCMLCVGFLEEMIFRGLLFTAIAKDNLKSAVIISSVTFGIGHIINLFNGSGMDWVNNLCQIVFAVAVGFLLVTIFYRGGSLLPCILVHSAINILSTFAEDTNLTAGMHLLHIGILIAVTVAYTLILTQTLPKHPWEASQR
;
A
#
# COMPACT_ATOMS: atom_id res chain seq x y z
N LEU A 1 -17.36 2.90 -17.95
CA LEU A 1 -17.01 1.62 -17.33
C LEU A 1 -17.41 1.61 -15.85
N TYR A 2 -17.00 2.60 -15.08
CA TYR A 2 -17.30 2.73 -13.65
C TYR A 2 -18.78 2.57 -13.32
N GLU A 3 -19.66 3.32 -13.97
CA GLU A 3 -21.12 3.29 -13.75
C GLU A 3 -21.76 1.92 -14.10
N LYS A 4 -21.13 1.17 -15.00
CA LYS A 4 -21.64 -0.15 -15.42
C LYS A 4 -21.23 -1.27 -14.46
N ASN A 5 -19.99 -1.25 -13.99
CA ASN A 5 -19.43 -2.29 -13.11
C ASN A 5 -18.19 -1.78 -12.38
N GLU A 6 -18.32 -1.48 -11.09
CA GLU A 6 -17.23 -0.99 -10.25
C GLU A 6 -16.13 -2.03 -10.05
N LEU A 7 -16.47 -3.31 -9.96
CA LEU A 7 -15.49 -4.38 -9.82
C LEU A 7 -14.61 -4.47 -11.07
N THR A 8 -15.20 -4.45 -12.25
CA THR A 8 -14.46 -4.42 -13.51
C THR A 8 -13.57 -3.18 -13.60
N PHE A 9 -14.05 -2.02 -13.13
CA PHE A 9 -13.27 -0.80 -13.10
C PHE A 9 -12.04 -0.94 -12.18
N ALA A 10 -12.20 -1.54 -11.00
CA ALA A 10 -11.10 -1.81 -10.08
C ALA A 10 -10.06 -2.78 -10.69
N ILE A 11 -10.52 -3.86 -11.33
CA ILE A 11 -9.63 -4.83 -11.99
C ILE A 11 -8.83 -4.17 -13.13
N VAL A 12 -9.47 -3.33 -13.93
CA VAL A 12 -8.78 -2.58 -15.00
C VAL A 12 -7.68 -1.68 -14.41
N TRP A 13 -7.94 -1.00 -13.29
CA TRP A 13 -6.92 -0.20 -12.60
C TRP A 13 -5.75 -1.05 -12.08
N ILE A 14 -6.02 -2.24 -11.52
CA ILE A 14 -4.96 -3.18 -11.10
C ILE A 14 -4.08 -3.56 -12.29
N VAL A 15 -4.70 -3.99 -13.40
CA VAL A 15 -3.97 -4.42 -14.60
C VAL A 15 -3.14 -3.27 -15.18
N VAL A 16 -3.72 -2.08 -15.35
CA VAL A 16 -3.02 -0.90 -15.86
C VAL A 16 -1.85 -0.51 -14.98
N TYR A 17 -2.06 -0.52 -13.65
CA TYR A 17 -1.00 -0.24 -12.68
C TYR A 17 0.16 -1.24 -12.81
N CYS A 18 -0.12 -2.54 -12.78
CA CYS A 18 0.88 -3.59 -12.90
C CYS A 18 1.65 -3.52 -14.23
N VAL A 19 0.95 -3.32 -15.34
CA VAL A 19 1.58 -3.23 -16.67
C VAL A 19 2.52 -2.02 -16.74
N LEU A 20 2.07 -0.84 -16.30
CA LEU A 20 2.90 0.37 -16.35
C LEU A 20 4.11 0.26 -15.43
N GLN A 21 3.97 -0.32 -14.23
CA GLN A 21 5.12 -0.55 -13.35
C GLN A 21 6.13 -1.55 -13.97
N SER A 22 5.66 -2.59 -14.64
CA SER A 22 6.54 -3.55 -15.33
C SER A 22 7.28 -2.92 -16.50
N LEU A 23 6.64 -1.99 -17.23
CA LEU A 23 7.27 -1.26 -18.33
C LEU A 23 8.25 -0.17 -17.87
N ALA A 24 8.10 0.31 -16.63
CA ALA A 24 8.92 1.40 -16.11
C ALA A 24 10.39 1.02 -15.93
N ASN A 25 10.68 -0.21 -15.47
CA ASN A 25 12.05 -0.63 -15.18
C ASN A 25 13.00 -0.60 -16.40
N PRO A 26 12.66 -1.17 -17.57
CA PRO A 26 13.47 -1.02 -18.77
C PRO A 26 13.67 0.43 -19.19
N LEU A 27 12.67 1.29 -18.98
CA LEU A 27 12.75 2.71 -19.28
C LEU A 27 13.67 3.46 -18.32
N ASN A 28 13.61 3.16 -17.01
CA ASN A 28 14.54 3.71 -16.03
C ASN A 28 16.00 3.44 -16.42
N GLN A 29 16.30 2.19 -16.85
CA GLN A 29 17.63 1.79 -17.30
C GLN A 29 18.09 2.56 -18.57
N ARG A 30 17.18 2.79 -19.53
CA ARG A 30 17.48 3.57 -20.74
C ARG A 30 17.72 5.05 -20.45
N ILE A 31 16.98 5.62 -19.49
CA ILE A 31 17.14 7.04 -19.08
C ILE A 31 18.41 7.21 -18.24
N GLY A 32 18.87 6.16 -17.55
CA GLY A 32 20.05 6.19 -16.69
C GLY A 32 19.82 6.84 -15.32
N ILE A 33 18.56 7.11 -14.95
CA ILE A 33 18.13 7.58 -13.63
C ILE A 33 17.11 6.60 -13.06
N GLY A 34 17.47 5.95 -11.98
CA GLY A 34 16.56 5.01 -11.32
C GLY A 34 15.24 5.66 -10.91
N TYR A 35 14.15 4.92 -11.08
CA TYR A 35 12.78 5.35 -10.75
C TYR A 35 12.22 6.56 -11.53
N SER A 36 12.93 7.14 -12.51
CA SER A 36 12.46 8.30 -13.29
C SER A 36 11.16 8.01 -14.06
N ALA A 37 11.14 6.95 -14.86
CA ALA A 37 9.93 6.54 -15.58
C ALA A 37 8.85 6.02 -14.64
N SER A 38 9.23 5.28 -13.56
CA SER A 38 8.30 4.82 -12.54
C SER A 38 7.58 5.98 -11.86
N ALA A 39 8.31 7.01 -11.46
CA ALA A 39 7.73 8.23 -10.88
C ALA A 39 6.79 8.93 -11.86
N ALA A 40 7.20 9.09 -13.13
CA ALA A 40 6.36 9.72 -14.15
C ALA A 40 5.03 8.95 -14.34
N PHE A 41 5.08 7.62 -14.46
CA PHE A 41 3.87 6.80 -14.61
C PHE A 41 2.98 6.87 -13.37
N CYS A 42 3.56 6.79 -12.16
CA CYS A 42 2.80 6.93 -10.92
C CYS A 42 2.16 8.31 -10.78
N ILE A 43 2.85 9.39 -11.10
CA ILE A 43 2.29 10.75 -11.08
C ILE A 43 1.10 10.85 -12.03
N VAL A 44 1.24 10.40 -13.27
CA VAL A 44 0.16 10.44 -14.27
C VAL A 44 -1.04 9.64 -13.80
N GLN A 45 -0.85 8.41 -13.31
CA GLN A 45 -1.92 7.58 -12.78
C GLN A 45 -2.60 8.22 -11.57
N THR A 46 -1.82 8.80 -10.64
CA THR A 46 -2.33 9.52 -9.47
C THR A 46 -3.21 10.69 -9.88
N ILE A 47 -2.75 11.51 -10.83
CA ILE A 47 -3.50 12.67 -11.34
C ILE A 47 -4.81 12.20 -11.99
N ILE A 48 -4.75 11.19 -12.86
CA ILE A 48 -5.95 10.67 -13.56
C ILE A 48 -6.96 10.12 -12.55
N LEU A 49 -6.51 9.27 -11.60
CA LEU A 49 -7.39 8.68 -10.61
C LEU A 49 -7.98 9.73 -9.68
N PHE A 50 -7.15 10.65 -9.17
CA PHE A 50 -7.62 11.71 -8.29
C PHE A 50 -8.58 12.67 -9.00
N ALA A 51 -8.29 13.07 -10.24
CA ALA A 51 -9.19 13.91 -11.05
C ALA A 51 -10.53 13.21 -11.31
N PHE A 52 -10.51 11.88 -11.58
CA PHE A 52 -11.72 11.08 -11.71
C PHE A 52 -12.56 11.11 -10.44
N LEU A 53 -11.93 10.90 -9.26
CA LEU A 53 -12.63 10.93 -7.97
C LEU A 53 -13.25 12.29 -7.69
N ARG A 54 -12.48 13.37 -7.90
CA ARG A 54 -12.95 14.76 -7.70
C ARG A 54 -14.11 15.11 -8.63
N LYS A 55 -13.97 14.81 -9.93
CA LYS A 55 -15.01 15.10 -10.92
C LYS A 55 -16.35 14.42 -10.58
N ASN A 56 -16.29 13.21 -10.05
CA ASN A 56 -17.46 12.40 -9.71
C ASN A 56 -17.88 12.52 -8.24
N LYS A 57 -17.22 13.37 -7.43
CA LYS A 57 -17.51 13.59 -6.00
C LYS A 57 -17.44 12.30 -5.17
N LEU A 58 -16.46 11.43 -5.48
CA LEU A 58 -16.31 10.10 -4.89
C LEU A 58 -15.30 10.05 -3.73
N GLU A 59 -14.66 11.17 -3.37
CA GLU A 59 -13.60 11.20 -2.37
C GLU A 59 -14.06 10.62 -1.03
N LYS A 60 -15.20 11.08 -0.53
CA LYS A 60 -15.76 10.60 0.73
C LYS A 60 -16.12 9.12 0.65
N ARG A 61 -16.71 8.68 -0.47
CA ARG A 61 -17.10 7.28 -0.71
C ARG A 61 -15.91 6.33 -0.60
N TYR A 62 -14.75 6.73 -1.09
CA TYR A 62 -13.52 5.93 -1.06
C TYR A 62 -12.59 6.29 0.09
N GLY A 63 -13.10 6.99 1.11
CA GLY A 63 -12.39 7.24 2.35
C GLY A 63 -11.32 8.33 2.31
N LEU A 64 -11.28 9.17 1.25
CA LEU A 64 -10.44 10.37 1.22
C LEU A 64 -11.08 11.48 2.07
N CYS A 65 -11.29 11.17 3.34
CA CYS A 65 -11.90 12.06 4.33
C CYS A 65 -11.34 11.73 5.72
N GLY A 66 -11.58 12.62 6.69
CA GLY A 66 -11.21 12.37 8.07
C GLY A 66 -11.98 11.17 8.65
N SER A 67 -11.33 10.43 9.56
CA SER A 67 -11.99 9.34 10.27
C SER A 67 -13.00 9.88 11.29
N PRO A 68 -14.22 9.35 11.33
CA PRO A 68 -15.18 9.63 12.43
C PRO A 68 -14.76 8.99 13.75
N VAL A 69 -13.80 8.06 13.73
CA VAL A 69 -13.32 7.37 14.92
C VAL A 69 -12.06 8.08 15.44
N PRO A 70 -12.00 8.48 16.73
CA PRO A 70 -10.87 9.24 17.25
C PRO A 70 -9.58 8.40 17.31
N ALA A 71 -8.43 9.06 17.08
CA ALA A 71 -7.10 8.43 17.00
C ALA A 71 -6.74 7.55 18.21
N ARG A 72 -7.26 7.88 19.41
CA ARG A 72 -7.06 7.06 20.63
C ARG A 72 -7.56 5.62 20.49
N ARG A 73 -8.59 5.39 19.67
CA ARG A 73 -9.13 4.04 19.42
C ARG A 73 -8.20 3.23 18.50
N PHE A 74 -7.32 3.87 17.77
CA PHE A 74 -6.26 3.27 16.97
C PHE A 74 -4.92 3.23 17.72
N LEU A 75 -4.92 3.33 19.06
CA LEU A 75 -3.69 3.45 19.86
C LEU A 75 -2.78 4.58 19.35
N TYR A 76 -3.39 5.71 18.95
CA TYR A 76 -2.70 6.85 18.32
C TYR A 76 -1.82 6.46 17.13
N TYR A 77 -2.14 5.34 16.46
CA TYR A 77 -1.37 4.80 15.33
C TYR A 77 0.08 4.44 15.65
N VAL A 78 0.46 4.30 16.93
CA VAL A 78 1.83 3.95 17.33
C VAL A 78 2.32 2.66 16.67
N PRO A 79 1.53 1.56 16.56
CA PRO A 79 2.00 0.37 15.86
C PRO A 79 2.32 0.61 14.37
N LEU A 80 1.65 1.58 13.71
CA LEU A 80 1.98 1.94 12.33
C LEU A 80 3.34 2.64 12.21
N VAL A 81 3.72 3.42 13.23
CA VAL A 81 5.07 4.03 13.29
C VAL A 81 6.13 2.96 13.44
N ILE A 82 5.88 1.92 14.25
CA ILE A 82 6.77 0.77 14.38
C ILE A 82 6.94 0.07 13.02
N LEU A 83 5.83 -0.19 12.32
CA LEU A 83 5.88 -0.82 10.99
C LEU A 83 6.65 0.04 9.98
N ALA A 84 6.42 1.35 9.97
CA ALA A 84 7.12 2.26 9.07
C ALA A 84 8.63 2.30 9.35
N SER A 85 9.04 2.24 10.63
CA SER A 85 10.45 2.26 11.01
C SER A 85 11.23 0.98 10.67
N GLY A 86 10.53 -0.14 10.36
CA GLY A 86 11.14 -1.44 10.14
C GLY A 86 12.29 -1.46 9.14
N ASN A 87 12.17 -0.65 8.07
CA ASN A 87 13.22 -0.50 7.06
C ASN A 87 14.53 0.12 7.60
N LEU A 88 14.47 0.80 8.74
CA LEU A 88 15.62 1.50 9.33
C LEU A 88 16.27 0.76 10.51
N TRP A 89 15.78 -0.42 10.86
CA TRP A 89 16.27 -1.15 12.04
C TRP A 89 17.70 -1.67 11.90
N ASN A 90 18.17 -1.84 10.67
CA ASN A 90 19.57 -2.22 10.40
C ASN A 90 20.50 -1.00 10.14
N GLY A 91 19.95 0.23 10.21
CA GLY A 91 20.67 1.47 9.97
C GLY A 91 20.05 2.30 8.83
N VAL A 92 20.69 3.45 8.59
CA VAL A 92 20.26 4.42 7.56
C VAL A 92 21.41 4.64 6.58
N ALA A 93 21.16 4.53 5.28
CA ALA A 93 22.12 4.77 4.22
C ALA A 93 21.59 5.72 3.13
N PHE A 94 22.44 6.57 2.61
CA PHE A 94 22.17 7.46 1.49
C PHE A 94 22.92 6.94 0.25
N ARG A 95 22.38 5.88 -0.37
CA ARG A 95 23.08 5.12 -1.43
C ARG A 95 22.84 5.64 -2.84
N TYR A 96 21.82 6.46 -3.03
CA TYR A 96 21.38 6.92 -4.36
C TYR A 96 21.81 8.35 -4.62
N ALA A 97 22.13 8.66 -5.88
CA ALA A 97 22.35 10.03 -6.31
C ALA A 97 21.08 10.87 -6.08
N TRP A 98 21.25 12.18 -5.85
CA TRP A 98 20.13 13.07 -5.54
C TRP A 98 18.94 12.98 -6.51
N PRO A 99 19.13 12.99 -7.86
CA PRO A 99 17.99 12.86 -8.78
C PRO A 99 17.22 11.55 -8.61
N GLU A 100 17.93 10.45 -8.41
CA GLU A 100 17.32 9.14 -8.17
C GLU A 100 16.58 9.10 -6.84
N THR A 101 17.16 9.63 -5.77
CA THR A 101 16.51 9.72 -4.45
C THR A 101 15.19 10.46 -4.54
N VAL A 102 15.15 11.60 -5.25
CA VAL A 102 13.92 12.37 -5.45
C VAL A 102 12.88 11.56 -6.24
N CYS A 103 13.30 10.93 -7.35
CA CYS A 103 12.39 10.08 -8.14
C CYS A 103 11.81 8.93 -7.32
N ARG A 104 12.63 8.28 -6.48
CA ARG A 104 12.18 7.21 -5.58
C ARG A 104 11.14 7.71 -4.57
N ILE A 105 11.43 8.81 -3.87
CA ILE A 105 10.50 9.39 -2.89
C ILE A 105 9.17 9.74 -3.55
N VAL A 106 9.19 10.43 -4.68
CA VAL A 106 7.97 10.80 -5.41
C VAL A 106 7.21 9.57 -5.89
N CYS A 107 7.91 8.58 -6.45
CA CYS A 107 7.30 7.32 -6.86
C CYS A 107 6.62 6.63 -5.67
N MET A 108 7.31 6.50 -4.53
CA MET A 108 6.80 5.80 -3.34
C MET A 108 5.62 6.51 -2.68
N LEU A 109 5.58 7.85 -2.72
CA LEU A 109 4.39 8.62 -2.33
C LEU A 109 3.19 8.27 -3.20
N CYS A 110 3.37 8.28 -4.53
CA CYS A 110 2.30 7.96 -5.47
C CYS A 110 1.86 6.49 -5.37
N VAL A 111 2.80 5.56 -5.18
CA VAL A 111 2.51 4.12 -4.97
C VAL A 111 1.63 3.94 -3.74
N GLY A 112 1.97 4.57 -2.61
CA GLY A 112 1.15 4.48 -1.40
C GLY A 112 -0.28 4.98 -1.62
N PHE A 113 -0.47 6.06 -2.39
CA PHE A 113 -1.81 6.53 -2.77
C PHE A 113 -2.51 5.57 -3.73
N LEU A 114 -1.84 5.19 -4.83
CA LEU A 114 -2.43 4.37 -5.89
C LEU A 114 -2.86 3.00 -5.38
N GLU A 115 -1.98 2.30 -4.67
CA GLU A 115 -2.27 0.96 -4.20
C GLU A 115 -3.37 0.96 -3.14
N GLU A 116 -3.35 1.91 -2.19
CA GLU A 116 -4.45 2.00 -1.23
C GLU A 116 -5.78 2.35 -1.92
N MET A 117 -5.75 3.27 -2.87
CA MET A 117 -6.94 3.65 -3.62
C MET A 117 -7.48 2.51 -4.48
N ILE A 118 -6.61 1.75 -5.15
CA ILE A 118 -6.99 0.63 -6.01
C ILE A 118 -7.51 -0.54 -5.17
N PHE A 119 -6.77 -0.98 -4.15
CA PHE A 119 -7.11 -2.19 -3.40
C PHE A 119 -8.16 -1.95 -2.30
N ARG A 120 -8.06 -0.85 -1.52
CA ARG A 120 -9.02 -0.56 -0.43
C ARG A 120 -10.14 0.37 -0.89
N GLY A 121 -9.81 1.39 -1.65
CA GLY A 121 -10.82 2.28 -2.23
C GLY A 121 -11.71 1.52 -3.21
N LEU A 122 -11.19 1.13 -4.37
CA LEU A 122 -12.00 0.58 -5.47
C LEU A 122 -12.38 -0.89 -5.27
N LEU A 123 -11.39 -1.79 -5.14
CA LEU A 123 -11.64 -3.24 -5.12
C LEU A 123 -12.42 -3.69 -3.89
N PHE A 124 -11.95 -3.32 -2.70
CA PHE A 124 -12.66 -3.66 -1.45
C PHE A 124 -14.08 -3.11 -1.46
N THR A 125 -14.27 -1.82 -1.80
CA THR A 125 -15.59 -1.17 -1.81
C THR A 125 -16.55 -1.82 -2.82
N ALA A 126 -16.04 -2.23 -3.98
CA ALA A 126 -16.87 -2.91 -4.99
C ALA A 126 -17.40 -4.25 -4.48
N ILE A 127 -16.53 -5.07 -3.83
CA ILE A 127 -16.90 -6.40 -3.33
C ILE A 127 -17.71 -6.32 -2.03
N ALA A 128 -17.41 -5.33 -1.17
CA ALA A 128 -18.05 -5.21 0.15
C ALA A 128 -19.56 -4.95 0.10
N LYS A 129 -20.08 -4.50 -1.05
CA LYS A 129 -21.53 -4.34 -1.29
C LYS A 129 -22.27 -5.67 -1.18
N ASP A 130 -21.64 -6.74 -1.64
CA ASP A 130 -22.24 -8.07 -1.69
C ASP A 130 -21.78 -8.91 -0.48
N ASN A 131 -20.49 -8.89 -0.15
CA ASN A 131 -19.95 -9.71 0.91
C ASN A 131 -18.70 -9.09 1.55
N LEU A 132 -18.83 -8.58 2.76
CA LEU A 132 -17.75 -7.95 3.51
C LEU A 132 -16.57 -8.91 3.80
N LYS A 133 -16.82 -10.18 4.13
CA LYS A 133 -15.75 -11.15 4.39
C LYS A 133 -14.92 -11.40 3.14
N SER A 134 -15.59 -11.60 2.00
CA SER A 134 -14.93 -11.77 0.71
C SER A 134 -14.13 -10.52 0.34
N ALA A 135 -14.66 -9.33 0.57
CA ALA A 135 -13.96 -8.07 0.31
C ALA A 135 -12.67 -7.96 1.11
N VAL A 136 -12.72 -8.26 2.42
CA VAL A 136 -11.52 -8.23 3.29
C VAL A 136 -10.47 -9.23 2.80
N ILE A 137 -10.85 -10.46 2.52
CA ILE A 137 -9.93 -11.52 2.09
C ILE A 137 -9.35 -11.20 0.71
N ILE A 138 -10.21 -10.93 -0.27
CA ILE A 138 -9.78 -10.72 -1.66
C ILE A 138 -8.88 -9.49 -1.76
N SER A 139 -9.27 -8.36 -1.18
CA SER A 139 -8.46 -7.15 -1.21
C SER A 139 -7.08 -7.35 -0.57
N SER A 140 -7.01 -8.04 0.59
CA SER A 140 -5.76 -8.25 1.32
C SER A 140 -4.84 -9.24 0.61
N VAL A 141 -5.40 -10.38 0.16
CA VAL A 141 -4.63 -11.44 -0.50
C VAL A 141 -4.17 -11.00 -1.89
N THR A 142 -5.04 -10.36 -2.68
CA THR A 142 -4.69 -9.86 -4.01
C THR A 142 -3.59 -8.80 -3.94
N PHE A 143 -3.67 -7.90 -2.96
CA PHE A 143 -2.61 -6.92 -2.69
C PHE A 143 -1.26 -7.59 -2.42
N GLY A 144 -1.22 -8.56 -1.50
CA GLY A 144 0.03 -9.25 -1.16
C GLY A 144 0.58 -10.07 -2.32
N ILE A 145 -0.27 -10.86 -3.01
CA ILE A 145 0.15 -11.66 -4.16
C ILE A 145 0.64 -10.79 -5.32
N GLY A 146 0.12 -9.56 -5.46
CA GLY A 146 0.58 -8.61 -6.47
C GLY A 146 2.09 -8.36 -6.44
N HIS A 147 2.74 -8.52 -5.29
CA HIS A 147 4.19 -8.40 -5.14
C HIS A 147 5.00 -9.51 -5.83
N ILE A 148 4.36 -10.60 -6.29
CA ILE A 148 5.03 -11.63 -7.12
C ILE A 148 5.63 -11.04 -8.40
N ILE A 149 5.08 -9.94 -8.88
CA ILE A 149 5.57 -9.20 -10.04
C ILE A 149 7.04 -8.77 -9.86
N ASN A 150 7.50 -8.57 -8.62
CA ASN A 150 8.88 -8.18 -8.34
C ASN A 150 9.91 -9.25 -8.73
N LEU A 151 9.51 -10.51 -8.89
CA LEU A 151 10.38 -11.54 -9.45
C LEU A 151 10.65 -11.37 -10.95
N PHE A 152 9.74 -10.71 -11.66
CA PHE A 152 9.74 -10.67 -13.13
C PHE A 152 9.95 -9.28 -13.71
N ASN A 153 9.86 -8.24 -12.88
CA ASN A 153 9.95 -6.85 -13.35
C ASN A 153 11.38 -6.28 -13.40
N GLY A 154 12.40 -7.12 -13.21
CA GLY A 154 13.81 -6.69 -13.23
C GLY A 154 14.28 -6.01 -11.95
N SER A 155 13.58 -6.16 -10.83
CA SER A 155 14.00 -5.63 -9.51
C SER A 155 15.23 -6.33 -8.93
N GLY A 156 15.58 -7.54 -9.44
CA GLY A 156 16.65 -8.36 -8.89
C GLY A 156 16.29 -9.09 -7.59
N MET A 157 15.01 -9.08 -7.20
CA MET A 157 14.55 -9.74 -5.98
C MET A 157 14.60 -11.27 -6.14
N ASP A 158 15.18 -11.96 -5.15
CA ASP A 158 15.19 -13.42 -5.09
C ASP A 158 13.88 -14.00 -4.53
N TRP A 159 13.68 -15.31 -4.72
CA TRP A 159 12.44 -16.00 -4.32
C TRP A 159 12.14 -15.94 -2.82
N VAL A 160 13.15 -16.04 -1.96
CA VAL A 160 12.96 -16.06 -0.50
C VAL A 160 12.52 -14.67 -0.04
N ASN A 161 13.22 -13.64 -0.47
CA ASN A 161 12.88 -12.26 -0.14
C ASN A 161 11.51 -11.86 -0.70
N ASN A 162 11.17 -12.31 -1.92
CA ASN A 162 9.85 -12.07 -2.50
C ASN A 162 8.74 -12.77 -1.71
N LEU A 163 8.96 -14.03 -1.30
CA LEU A 163 7.99 -14.76 -0.49
C LEU A 163 7.77 -14.06 0.87
N CYS A 164 8.85 -13.64 1.52
CA CYS A 164 8.77 -12.84 2.74
C CYS A 164 7.97 -11.55 2.54
N GLN A 165 8.23 -10.86 1.44
CA GLN A 165 7.49 -9.65 1.07
C GLN A 165 6.00 -9.93 0.86
N ILE A 166 5.64 -11.00 0.15
CA ILE A 166 4.24 -11.39 -0.09
C ILE A 166 3.53 -11.68 1.23
N VAL A 167 4.13 -12.49 2.11
CA VAL A 167 3.54 -12.84 3.41
C VAL A 167 3.33 -11.59 4.27
N PHE A 168 4.34 -10.72 4.36
CA PHE A 168 4.24 -9.45 5.07
C PHE A 168 3.16 -8.54 4.44
N ALA A 169 3.14 -8.40 3.12
CA ALA A 169 2.17 -7.57 2.42
C ALA A 169 0.73 -8.09 2.57
N VAL A 170 0.50 -9.42 2.62
CA VAL A 170 -0.82 -9.97 2.96
C VAL A 170 -1.23 -9.58 4.37
N ALA A 171 -0.32 -9.71 5.36
CA ALA A 171 -0.61 -9.34 6.74
C ALA A 171 -0.93 -7.83 6.86
N VAL A 172 -0.12 -6.96 6.25
CA VAL A 172 -0.37 -5.52 6.15
C VAL A 172 -1.68 -5.26 5.40
N GLY A 173 -1.99 -6.06 4.38
CA GLY A 173 -3.24 -6.03 3.65
C GLY A 173 -4.46 -6.11 4.57
N PHE A 174 -4.49 -7.10 5.45
CA PHE A 174 -5.54 -7.26 6.45
C PHE A 174 -5.59 -6.10 7.46
N LEU A 175 -4.44 -5.60 7.90
CA LEU A 175 -4.37 -4.46 8.80
C LEU A 175 -4.97 -3.20 8.16
N LEU A 176 -4.54 -2.83 6.96
CA LEU A 176 -4.97 -1.61 6.30
C LEU A 176 -6.45 -1.66 5.89
N VAL A 177 -6.94 -2.83 5.44
CA VAL A 177 -8.38 -3.03 5.23
C VAL A 177 -9.15 -2.84 6.53
N THR A 178 -8.65 -3.38 7.66
CA THR A 178 -9.30 -3.23 8.97
C THR A 178 -9.34 -1.76 9.42
N ILE A 179 -8.25 -1.03 9.25
CA ILE A 179 -8.19 0.42 9.54
C ILE A 179 -9.20 1.18 8.69
N PHE A 180 -9.27 0.87 7.40
CA PHE A 180 -10.17 1.54 6.46
C PHE A 180 -11.64 1.29 6.80
N TYR A 181 -12.09 0.03 6.80
CA TYR A 181 -13.51 -0.25 6.97
C TYR A 181 -14.03 0.00 8.40
N ARG A 182 -13.17 -0.15 9.42
CA ARG A 182 -13.50 0.14 10.83
C ARG A 182 -13.29 1.61 11.18
N GLY A 183 -12.45 2.33 10.44
CA GLY A 183 -12.13 3.73 10.69
C GLY A 183 -12.84 4.72 9.78
N GLY A 184 -13.35 4.28 8.63
CA GLY A 184 -14.03 5.13 7.65
C GLY A 184 -13.11 6.11 6.90
N SER A 185 -11.78 5.98 7.04
CA SER A 185 -10.80 6.84 6.38
C SER A 185 -9.67 6.01 5.79
N LEU A 186 -9.30 6.32 4.55
CA LEU A 186 -8.17 5.73 3.85
C LEU A 186 -6.86 6.49 4.10
N LEU A 187 -6.94 7.71 4.62
CA LEU A 187 -5.77 8.57 4.81
C LEU A 187 -4.69 7.95 5.71
N PRO A 188 -4.98 7.31 6.86
CA PRO A 188 -3.96 6.65 7.65
C PRO A 188 -3.26 5.52 6.90
N CYS A 189 -4.00 4.79 6.05
CA CYS A 189 -3.46 3.70 5.24
C CYS A 189 -2.49 4.26 4.18
N ILE A 190 -2.89 5.30 3.45
CA ILE A 190 -2.03 5.98 2.47
C ILE A 190 -0.76 6.51 3.14
N LEU A 191 -0.88 7.19 4.28
CA LEU A 191 0.25 7.78 4.98
C LEU A 191 1.26 6.73 5.45
N VAL A 192 0.80 5.67 6.11
CA VAL A 192 1.73 4.62 6.60
C VAL A 192 2.34 3.83 5.45
N HIS A 193 1.56 3.51 4.42
CA HIS A 193 2.07 2.78 3.26
C HIS A 193 3.14 3.61 2.52
N SER A 194 2.87 4.89 2.26
CA SER A 194 3.86 5.81 1.70
C SER A 194 5.10 5.92 2.58
N ALA A 195 4.94 6.00 3.91
CA ALA A 195 6.06 6.08 4.84
C ALA A 195 6.94 4.82 4.80
N ILE A 196 6.34 3.61 4.85
CA ILE A 196 7.06 2.34 4.72
C ILE A 196 7.89 2.34 3.44
N ASN A 197 7.27 2.70 2.32
CA ASN A 197 7.91 2.69 1.01
C ASN A 197 9.02 3.76 0.89
N ILE A 198 8.79 4.99 1.38
CA ILE A 198 9.81 6.04 1.35
C ILE A 198 11.01 5.67 2.21
N LEU A 199 10.77 5.15 3.42
CA LEU A 199 11.84 4.79 4.35
C LEU A 199 12.69 3.62 3.82
N SER A 200 12.15 2.75 2.96
CA SER A 200 12.93 1.73 2.26
C SER A 200 14.03 2.32 1.35
N THR A 201 13.87 3.58 0.90
CA THR A 201 14.91 4.28 0.13
C THR A 201 16.18 4.51 0.92
N PHE A 202 16.06 4.56 2.23
CA PHE A 202 17.15 4.86 3.17
C PHE A 202 17.58 3.65 4.00
N ALA A 203 17.07 2.45 3.70
CA ALA A 203 17.41 1.23 4.41
C ALA A 203 18.88 0.86 4.20
N GLU A 204 19.59 0.46 5.29
CA GLU A 204 20.92 -0.11 5.22
C GLU A 204 20.84 -1.63 5.23
N ASP A 205 21.19 -2.27 4.11
CA ASP A 205 21.05 -3.72 3.92
C ASP A 205 22.40 -4.43 3.75
N THR A 206 23.53 -3.71 3.66
CA THR A 206 24.84 -4.29 3.32
C THR A 206 25.30 -5.33 4.34
N ASN A 207 24.95 -5.15 5.62
CA ASN A 207 25.31 -6.07 6.70
C ASN A 207 24.11 -6.90 7.21
N LEU A 208 23.00 -6.90 6.47
CA LEU A 208 21.79 -7.62 6.88
C LEU A 208 21.94 -9.11 6.57
N THR A 209 22.14 -9.93 7.60
CA THR A 209 22.16 -11.39 7.43
C THR A 209 20.74 -11.92 7.18
N ALA A 210 20.63 -13.08 6.51
CA ALA A 210 19.34 -13.72 6.28
C ALA A 210 18.57 -13.99 7.58
N GLY A 211 19.27 -14.37 8.66
CA GLY A 211 18.67 -14.56 9.98
C GLY A 211 18.12 -13.27 10.57
N MET A 212 18.82 -12.16 10.47
CA MET A 212 18.34 -10.84 10.92
C MET A 212 17.14 -10.39 10.09
N HIS A 213 17.18 -10.58 8.76
CA HIS A 213 16.07 -10.24 7.88
C HIS A 213 14.80 -11.02 8.27
N LEU A 214 14.90 -12.34 8.45
CA LEU A 214 13.77 -13.17 8.87
C LEU A 214 13.25 -12.77 10.26
N LEU A 215 14.13 -12.43 11.19
CA LEU A 215 13.74 -11.94 12.52
C LEU A 215 12.97 -10.61 12.42
N HIS A 216 13.49 -9.63 11.65
CA HIS A 216 12.82 -8.34 11.47
C HIS A 216 11.42 -8.51 10.84
N ILE A 217 11.31 -9.29 9.77
CA ILE A 217 10.01 -9.58 9.13
C ILE A 217 9.10 -10.31 10.12
N GLY A 218 9.60 -11.29 10.88
CA GLY A 218 8.81 -12.00 11.88
C GLY A 218 8.23 -11.06 12.94
N ILE A 219 9.03 -10.12 13.45
CA ILE A 219 8.56 -9.10 14.40
C ILE A 219 7.51 -8.20 13.75
N LEU A 220 7.74 -7.71 12.52
CA LEU A 220 6.80 -6.84 11.81
C LEU A 220 5.46 -7.56 11.55
N ILE A 221 5.48 -8.84 11.16
CA ILE A 221 4.28 -9.66 11.00
C ILE A 221 3.55 -9.82 12.34
N ALA A 222 4.27 -10.13 13.42
CA ALA A 222 3.68 -10.29 14.75
C ALA A 222 2.99 -8.99 15.22
N VAL A 223 3.64 -7.84 15.05
CA VAL A 223 3.05 -6.51 15.37
C VAL A 223 1.82 -6.27 14.50
N THR A 224 1.90 -6.55 13.20
CA THR A 224 0.79 -6.36 12.25
C THR A 224 -0.42 -7.20 12.63
N VAL A 225 -0.22 -8.49 12.91
CA VAL A 225 -1.30 -9.42 13.31
C VAL A 225 -1.90 -9.01 14.65
N ALA A 226 -1.06 -8.77 15.67
CA ALA A 226 -1.52 -8.36 16.98
C ALA A 226 -2.35 -7.06 16.91
N TYR A 227 -1.87 -6.07 16.18
CA TYR A 227 -2.58 -4.80 16.00
C TYR A 227 -3.91 -5.00 15.24
N THR A 228 -3.93 -5.81 14.20
CA THR A 228 -5.16 -6.15 13.46
C THR A 228 -6.20 -6.78 14.38
N LEU A 229 -5.80 -7.72 15.23
CA LEU A 229 -6.68 -8.38 16.20
C LEU A 229 -7.24 -7.38 17.23
N ILE A 230 -6.38 -6.51 17.79
CA ILE A 230 -6.80 -5.45 18.71
C ILE A 230 -7.84 -4.54 18.04
N LEU A 231 -7.56 -4.02 16.84
CA LEU A 231 -8.48 -3.14 16.14
C LEU A 231 -9.80 -3.82 15.78
N THR A 232 -9.75 -5.08 15.40
CA THR A 232 -10.96 -5.86 15.10
C THR A 232 -11.86 -6.03 16.33
N GLN A 233 -11.30 -6.11 17.52
CA GLN A 233 -12.05 -6.24 18.76
C GLN A 233 -12.53 -4.90 19.34
N THR A 234 -11.75 -3.83 19.19
CA THR A 234 -11.94 -2.54 19.88
C THR A 234 -12.64 -1.47 19.05
N LEU A 235 -12.54 -1.54 17.71
CA LEU A 235 -13.16 -0.55 16.83
C LEU A 235 -14.64 -0.87 16.55
N PRO A 236 -15.46 0.17 16.26
CA PRO A 236 -16.86 0.00 15.87
C PRO A 236 -17.00 -0.91 14.64
N LYS A 237 -18.13 -1.64 14.53
CA LYS A 237 -18.34 -2.59 13.43
C LYS A 237 -18.63 -1.93 12.08
N HIS A 238 -19.22 -0.72 12.02
CA HIS A 238 -19.81 -0.14 10.82
C HIS A 238 -19.51 1.35 10.51
N PRO A 239 -18.33 1.93 10.81
CA PRO A 239 -18.09 3.34 10.48
C PRO A 239 -18.02 3.59 8.96
N TRP A 240 -17.54 2.60 8.18
CA TRP A 240 -17.48 2.69 6.72
C TRP A 240 -18.87 2.81 6.10
N GLU A 241 -19.85 2.00 6.55
CA GLU A 241 -21.25 2.08 6.09
C GLU A 241 -21.87 3.44 6.43
N ALA A 242 -21.56 4.01 7.60
CA ALA A 242 -22.01 5.33 7.97
C ALA A 242 -21.42 6.44 7.11
N SER A 243 -20.23 6.26 6.55
CA SER A 243 -19.58 7.20 5.63
C SER A 243 -20.12 7.15 4.20
N GLN A 244 -20.88 6.08 3.87
CA GLN A 244 -21.49 5.87 2.55
C GLN A 244 -22.86 6.60 2.41
N ARG A 245 -23.47 6.97 3.54
CA ARG A 245 -24.70 7.76 3.61
C ARG A 245 -24.36 9.25 3.65
#